data_f39b6e9eebf8ab978eaeb7a25fad4675
#
_entry.id   f39b6e9eebf8ab978eaeb7a25fad4675
#
_cell.length_a   1.000
_cell.length_b   1.000
_cell.length_c   1.000
_cell.angle_alpha   90.00
_cell.angle_beta   90.00
_cell.angle_gamma   90.00
#
_symmetry.space_group_name_H-M   'P 1'
#
loop_
_entity.id
_entity.type
_entity.pdbx_description
1 polymer ?
#
loop_
_entity_poly.entity_id
_entity_poly.type
_entity_poly.pdbx_seq_one_letter_code
_entity_poly.pdbx_strand_id
1 'polypeptide(L)'
;PDKAMFVLEARRAESKGSINKHGQYQTEDVMAVELHVRDEARFKGGWAFFRAEGTAPAKQVPYDAECYSCHLAHGAVDTTFTQFYPTAKPIAVKAGTYLDR
;
A
#
# COMPACT_ATOMS: atom_id res chain seq x y z
N PRO A 1 12.77 -0.90 -6.12
CA PRO A 1 14.14 -0.51 -5.83
C PRO A 1 14.31 -0.09 -4.37
N ASP A 2 15.53 -0.16 -3.83
CA ASP A 2 15.80 0.37 -2.50
C ASP A 2 15.44 1.86 -2.43
N LYS A 3 14.98 2.31 -1.25
CA LYS A 3 14.42 3.65 -1.01
C LYS A 3 13.09 3.96 -1.72
N ALA A 4 12.42 2.95 -2.28
CA ALA A 4 11.06 3.12 -2.79
C ALA A 4 10.10 3.45 -1.65
N MET A 5 9.13 4.32 -1.94
CA MET A 5 8.07 4.68 -0.99
C MET A 5 6.73 4.67 -1.70
N PHE A 6 5.76 3.99 -1.10
CA PHE A 6 4.36 4.08 -1.49
C PHE A 6 3.58 4.85 -0.43
N VAL A 7 2.66 5.66 -0.86
CA VAL A 7 1.75 6.40 0.02
C VAL A 7 0.33 6.00 -0.31
N LEU A 8 -0.39 5.53 0.70
CA LEU A 8 -1.81 5.25 0.63
C LEU A 8 -2.57 6.34 1.39
N GLU A 9 -3.45 7.03 0.71
CA GLU A 9 -4.41 7.95 1.34
C GLU A 9 -5.80 7.30 1.29
N ALA A 10 -6.33 6.93 2.46
CA ALA A 10 -7.67 6.39 2.60
C ALA A 10 -8.66 7.52 2.82
N ARG A 11 -9.66 7.61 1.94
CA ARG A 11 -10.73 8.61 2.01
C ARG A 11 -12.08 7.94 2.24
N ARG A 12 -12.97 8.66 2.93
CA ARG A 12 -14.34 8.19 3.07
C ARG A 12 -15.01 8.13 1.69
N ALA A 13 -15.68 7.03 1.43
CA ALA A 13 -16.46 6.84 0.21
C ALA A 13 -17.94 7.17 0.46
N GLU A 14 -18.58 7.80 -0.52
CA GLU A 14 -20.01 8.10 -0.50
C GLU A 14 -20.64 7.78 -1.85
N SER A 15 -21.94 7.40 -1.81
CA SER A 15 -22.76 7.14 -3.01
C SER A 15 -23.68 8.31 -3.37
N LYS A 16 -24.01 9.17 -2.40
CA LYS A 16 -25.06 10.20 -2.53
C LYS A 16 -24.86 11.13 -3.72
N GLY A 17 -23.63 11.52 -4.03
CA GLY A 17 -23.25 12.39 -5.14
C GLY A 17 -22.83 11.65 -6.41
N SER A 18 -22.88 10.33 -6.44
CA SER A 18 -22.53 9.56 -7.64
C SER A 18 -23.60 9.72 -8.73
N ILE A 19 -23.19 9.57 -10.00
CA ILE A 19 -24.04 9.83 -11.17
C ILE A 19 -25.36 9.06 -11.10
N ASN A 20 -25.32 7.79 -10.74
CA ASN A 20 -26.49 6.90 -10.69
C ASN A 20 -26.87 6.48 -9.26
N LYS A 21 -26.22 7.02 -8.22
CA LYS A 21 -26.38 6.67 -6.81
C LYS A 21 -26.11 5.20 -6.45
N HIS A 22 -25.50 4.45 -7.35
CA HIS A 22 -25.10 3.05 -7.14
C HIS A 22 -23.58 2.89 -7.01
N GLY A 23 -22.82 3.81 -7.59
CA GLY A 23 -21.37 3.84 -7.43
C GLY A 23 -20.96 4.60 -6.18
N GLN A 24 -19.66 4.59 -5.90
CA GLN A 24 -19.05 5.35 -4.83
C GLN A 24 -18.02 6.33 -5.39
N TYR A 25 -17.81 7.43 -4.70
CA TYR A 25 -16.75 8.38 -4.97
C TYR A 25 -16.00 8.74 -3.70
N GLN A 26 -14.76 9.16 -3.84
CA GLN A 26 -13.94 9.63 -2.72
C GLN A 26 -14.41 11.04 -2.30
N THR A 27 -14.58 11.22 -1.00
CA THR A 27 -14.86 12.54 -0.41
C THR A 27 -13.55 13.25 -0.06
N GLU A 28 -13.66 14.49 0.42
CA GLU A 28 -12.50 15.24 0.94
C GLU A 28 -12.04 14.75 2.32
N ASP A 29 -12.83 13.88 2.97
CA ASP A 29 -12.56 13.38 4.32
C ASP A 29 -11.47 12.30 4.28
N VAL A 30 -10.24 12.71 4.62
CA VAL A 30 -9.09 11.80 4.74
C VAL A 30 -9.16 11.06 6.05
N MET A 31 -9.28 9.74 5.99
CA MET A 31 -9.40 8.87 7.16
C MET A 31 -8.06 8.42 7.71
N ALA A 32 -7.10 8.14 6.83
CA ALA A 32 -5.76 7.68 7.21
C ALA A 32 -4.78 7.94 6.07
N VAL A 33 -3.52 8.12 6.44
CA VAL A 33 -2.38 8.10 5.51
C VAL A 33 -1.42 7.03 5.98
N GLU A 34 -1.07 6.11 5.10
CA GLU A 34 -0.14 5.03 5.38
C GLU A 34 1.03 5.09 4.39
N LEU A 35 2.22 4.76 4.88
CA LEU A 35 3.43 4.71 4.06
C LEU A 35 4.00 3.29 4.11
N HIS A 36 4.45 2.82 2.97
CA HIS A 36 5.15 1.55 2.80
C HIS A 36 6.52 1.87 2.21
N VAL A 37 7.56 1.74 3.02
CA VAL A 37 8.90 2.26 2.74
C VAL A 37 9.89 1.12 2.62
N ARG A 38 10.63 1.07 1.51
CA ARG A 38 11.75 0.17 1.35
C ARG A 38 13.05 0.84 1.77
N ASP A 39 13.77 0.20 2.69
CA ASP A 39 15.13 0.58 3.07
C ASP A 39 15.85 -0.66 3.62
N GLU A 40 16.66 -1.26 2.77
CA GLU A 40 17.34 -2.52 3.08
C GLU A 40 18.32 -2.40 4.26
N ALA A 41 18.88 -1.21 4.47
CA ALA A 41 19.83 -0.97 5.56
C ALA A 41 19.14 -0.71 6.90
N ARG A 42 17.91 -0.19 6.90
CA ARG A 42 17.20 0.25 8.10
C ARG A 42 16.20 -0.75 8.64
N PHE A 43 15.52 -1.49 7.77
CA PHE A 43 14.36 -2.28 8.17
C PHE A 43 14.60 -3.78 8.02
N LYS A 44 14.20 -4.52 9.04
CA LYS A 44 14.17 -5.98 8.98
C LYS A 44 13.29 -6.43 7.81
N GLY A 45 13.82 -7.29 6.94
CA GLY A 45 13.14 -7.68 5.70
C GLY A 45 13.10 -6.60 4.62
N GLY A 46 13.78 -5.47 4.83
CA GLY A 46 13.94 -4.37 3.87
C GLY A 46 12.72 -3.45 3.75
N TRP A 47 11.62 -3.71 4.45
CA TRP A 47 10.39 -2.92 4.37
C TRP A 47 9.85 -2.53 5.73
N ALA A 48 9.22 -1.36 5.82
CA ALA A 48 8.47 -0.92 6.99
C ALA A 48 7.17 -0.23 6.58
N PHE A 49 6.18 -0.34 7.46
CA PHE A 49 4.91 0.36 7.36
C PHE A 49 4.86 1.47 8.39
N PHE A 50 4.31 2.61 8.00
CA PHE A 50 4.06 3.75 8.87
C PHE A 50 2.62 4.18 8.73
N ARG A 51 2.04 4.71 9.79
CA ARG A 51 0.70 5.28 9.81
C ARG A 51 0.73 6.67 10.40
N ALA A 52 0.09 7.62 9.73
CA ALA A 52 -0.15 8.97 10.21
C ALA A 52 -1.64 9.18 10.47
N GLU A 53 -1.95 9.84 11.57
CA GLU A 53 -3.30 10.24 11.95
C GLU A 53 -3.38 11.77 11.98
N GLY A 54 -4.26 12.34 11.15
CA GLY A 54 -4.37 13.79 11.02
C GLY A 54 -3.04 14.43 10.62
N THR A 55 -2.61 15.43 11.38
CA THR A 55 -1.34 16.16 11.18
C THR A 55 -0.19 15.63 12.06
N ALA A 56 -0.42 14.56 12.81
CA ALA A 56 0.62 13.97 13.66
C ALA A 56 1.72 13.31 12.81
N PRO A 57 2.96 13.27 13.30
CA PRO A 57 4.03 12.54 12.64
C PRO A 57 3.68 11.06 12.45
N ALA A 58 4.04 10.49 11.31
CA ALA A 58 3.85 9.08 11.05
C ALA A 58 4.64 8.21 12.04
N LYS A 59 3.99 7.18 12.54
CA LYS A 59 4.59 6.19 13.46
C LYS A 59 4.79 4.87 12.75
N GLN A 60 5.93 4.24 12.99
CA GLN A 60 6.19 2.91 12.45
C GLN A 60 5.24 1.88 13.09
N VAL A 61 4.61 1.08 12.23
CA VAL A 61 3.85 -0.09 12.65
C VAL A 61 4.85 -1.18 13.05
N PRO A 62 4.62 -1.91 14.17
CA PRO A 62 5.51 -3.00 14.58
C PRO A 62 5.70 -4.03 13.46
N TYR A 63 6.93 -4.56 13.33
CA TYR A 63 7.28 -5.53 12.30
C TYR A 63 6.43 -6.82 12.37
N ASP A 64 6.07 -7.26 13.55
CA ASP A 64 5.24 -8.44 13.81
C ASP A 64 3.74 -8.19 13.69
N ALA A 65 3.34 -6.95 13.38
CA ALA A 65 1.94 -6.64 13.08
C ALA A 65 1.47 -7.31 11.78
N GLU A 66 0.17 -7.54 11.68
CA GLU A 66 -0.48 -8.22 10.57
C GLU A 66 -0.17 -7.59 9.19
N CYS A 67 0.06 -6.28 9.13
CA CYS A 67 0.38 -5.58 7.88
C CYS A 67 1.56 -6.23 7.16
N TYR A 68 2.71 -6.37 7.85
CA TYR A 68 3.91 -6.93 7.22
C TYR A 68 3.73 -8.41 6.84
N SER A 69 3.19 -9.23 7.73
CA SER A 69 3.01 -10.67 7.49
C SER A 69 2.07 -10.94 6.31
N CYS A 70 0.97 -10.20 6.21
CA CYS A 70 0.03 -10.30 5.10
C CYS A 70 0.69 -9.88 3.78
N HIS A 71 1.38 -8.75 3.73
CA HIS A 71 2.08 -8.28 2.55
C HIS A 71 3.20 -9.24 2.11
N LEU A 72 3.93 -9.82 3.06
CA LEU A 72 4.98 -10.80 2.77
C LEU A 72 4.41 -12.09 2.17
N ALA A 73 3.30 -12.58 2.73
CA ALA A 73 2.67 -13.83 2.30
C ALA A 73 1.98 -13.71 0.93
N HIS A 74 1.41 -12.55 0.62
CA HIS A 74 0.48 -12.39 -0.51
C HIS A 74 0.94 -11.37 -1.57
N GLY A 75 1.97 -10.59 -1.34
CA GLY A 75 2.53 -9.67 -2.34
C GLY A 75 3.19 -10.43 -3.50
N ALA A 76 2.82 -10.10 -4.74
CA ALA A 76 3.36 -10.76 -5.93
C ALA A 76 4.75 -10.26 -6.33
N VAL A 77 5.15 -9.09 -5.87
CA VAL A 77 6.52 -8.59 -6.02
C VAL A 77 7.00 -8.15 -4.66
N ASP A 78 7.86 -8.95 -4.05
CA ASP A 78 8.35 -8.73 -2.70
C ASP A 78 7.15 -8.59 -1.72
N THR A 79 6.96 -7.46 -1.06
CA THR A 79 5.78 -7.20 -0.19
C THR A 79 4.73 -6.31 -0.87
N THR A 80 4.70 -6.23 -2.20
CA THR A 80 3.76 -5.38 -2.93
C THR A 80 2.73 -6.18 -3.72
N PHE A 81 1.48 -5.72 -3.70
CA PHE A 81 0.35 -6.37 -4.37
C PHE A 81 0.27 -5.98 -5.85
N THR A 82 1.35 -6.16 -6.59
CA THR A 82 1.45 -5.82 -8.03
C THR A 82 0.45 -6.59 -8.88
N GLN A 83 -0.05 -7.73 -8.41
CA GLN A 83 -1.05 -8.55 -9.11
C GLN A 83 -2.37 -7.81 -9.35
N PHE A 84 -2.70 -6.81 -8.53
CA PHE A 84 -3.93 -6.03 -8.66
C PHE A 84 -3.81 -4.80 -9.56
N TYR A 85 -2.62 -4.56 -10.11
CA TYR A 85 -2.35 -3.39 -10.95
C TYR A 85 -2.09 -3.81 -12.41
N PRO A 86 -3.08 -3.67 -13.32
CA PRO A 86 -2.96 -4.12 -14.71
C PRO A 86 -1.77 -3.53 -15.46
N THR A 87 -1.32 -2.34 -15.08
CA THR A 87 -0.17 -1.68 -15.70
C THR A 87 1.17 -2.13 -15.11
N ALA A 88 1.21 -2.54 -13.84
CA ALA A 88 2.43 -2.95 -13.16
C ALA A 88 2.74 -4.45 -13.33
N LYS A 89 1.71 -5.30 -13.35
CA LYS A 89 1.86 -6.76 -13.48
C LYS A 89 2.70 -7.18 -14.70
N PRO A 90 2.42 -6.71 -15.94
CA PRO A 90 3.22 -7.09 -17.10
C PRO A 90 4.68 -6.66 -17.01
N ILE A 91 4.95 -5.54 -16.37
CA ILE A 91 6.32 -5.06 -16.15
C ILE A 91 7.07 -5.99 -15.20
N ALA A 92 6.44 -6.38 -14.09
CA ALA A 92 7.02 -7.29 -13.11
C ALA A 92 7.28 -8.68 -13.69
N VAL A 93 6.34 -9.21 -14.49
CA VAL A 93 6.50 -10.49 -15.20
C VAL A 93 7.69 -10.42 -16.16
N LYS A 94 7.77 -9.38 -16.98
CA LYS A 94 8.90 -9.17 -17.91
C LYS A 94 10.24 -9.04 -17.18
N ALA A 95 10.24 -8.41 -16.03
CA ALA A 95 11.45 -8.26 -15.19
C ALA A 95 11.83 -9.54 -14.42
N GLY A 96 11.02 -10.59 -14.46
CA GLY A 96 11.27 -11.83 -13.72
C GLY A 96 11.14 -11.72 -12.20
N THR A 97 10.45 -10.67 -11.72
CA THR A 97 10.26 -10.41 -10.28
C THR A 97 8.87 -10.78 -9.77
N TYR A 98 7.98 -11.16 -10.66
CA TYR A 98 6.61 -11.52 -10.32
C TYR A 98 6.53 -12.95 -9.79
N LEU A 99 5.87 -13.10 -8.63
CA LEU A 99 5.48 -14.39 -8.05
C LEU A 99 3.99 -14.58 -8.25
N ASP A 100 3.58 -15.74 -8.74
CA ASP A 100 2.16 -16.07 -8.86
C ASP A 100 1.59 -16.39 -7.47
N ARG A 101 0.76 -15.49 -6.98
CA ARG A 101 0.21 -15.52 -5.61
C ARG A 101 -1.32 -15.59 -5.64
#